data_5edb86683ac1d70e22ffba315859de52
#
_entry.id   5edb86683ac1d70e22ffba315859de52
#
_cell.length_a   1.000
_cell.length_b   1.000
_cell.length_c   1.000
_cell.angle_alpha   90.00
_cell.angle_beta   90.00
_cell.angle_gamma   90.00
#
_symmetry.space_group_name_H-M   'P 1'
#
loop_
_entity.id
_entity.type
_entity.pdbx_description
1 polymer ?
#
loop_
_entity_poly.entity_id
_entity_poly.type
_entity_poly.pdbx_seq_one_letter_code
_entity_poly.pdbx_strand_id
1 'polypeptide(L)'
;MSEKAYRQAMNFIENEKQFHLGFLPTEQSSPLTKNLDKEFAASSVDGVRCLQRVDRNVLEMAKRIFRSGEFAGLVETGKKTIADGGRIVFSGCGATGRLSILLECMWRDCCFKNESVKQHADQVFSIMTGGDYALVRSVEFFEDYQEFGRQQVREMGMDGNDMLVAITEGGETSSVLGTVDEALRRGSKVFLMFNNPADLLAEHLERSRQAIRNPGVCVLDLHCGPMGLAGSTRMQATTSEQLIAGGALEMIMCGLLKQVPPDYAAAFETLLDELEASAPAIASYIDFEAEIYRKKGKVTYFADDFLLDIFTDTTERSPTFMLPPFRKKDDKISPPPWAFVKNPVRTTPEVWENGMHRPLRCLEWTPEDYRRMGAPEAIRRNPPQIRAAELLKFEVGMESPEERCDSGGDAAVLVTVGGQGGSPVLQQAFDRISAGFRYQKKLAVGGDCPADFKITVSCDASPLHLMEHMAVKLVLNTASTGIMVVLGRVTGNWMSWVDVTNKKLMDRGIRLISEIGGIGYEESCIRLFEAVEELEKSRIPAKEKPSAVQYVLNAMKK
;
A
#
# COMPACT_ATOMS: atom_id res chain seq x y z
N MET A 1 -31.35 2.56 21.79
CA MET A 1 -29.96 2.21 22.18
C MET A 1 -29.95 0.76 22.67
N SER A 2 -29.12 -0.07 22.00
CA SER A 2 -28.91 -1.47 22.40
C SER A 2 -27.95 -1.51 23.59
N GLU A 3 -28.32 -2.25 24.67
CA GLU A 3 -27.43 -2.44 25.82
C GLU A 3 -26.08 -3.10 25.44
N LYS A 4 -26.11 -3.99 24.44
CA LYS A 4 -24.91 -4.64 23.90
C LYS A 4 -23.97 -3.62 23.25
N ALA A 5 -24.47 -2.78 22.34
CA ALA A 5 -23.68 -1.76 21.64
C ALA A 5 -23.09 -0.74 22.65
N TYR A 6 -23.87 -0.31 23.61
CA TYR A 6 -23.38 0.59 24.68
C TYR A 6 -22.24 -0.02 25.48
N ARG A 7 -22.37 -1.27 25.93
CA ARG A 7 -21.30 -1.96 26.69
C ARG A 7 -20.03 -2.12 25.82
N GLN A 8 -20.18 -2.45 24.56
CA GLN A 8 -19.03 -2.56 23.65
C GLN A 8 -18.34 -1.21 23.44
N ALA A 9 -19.10 -0.12 23.26
CA ALA A 9 -18.56 1.23 23.13
C ALA A 9 -17.79 1.66 24.37
N MET A 10 -18.37 1.47 25.57
CA MET A 10 -17.70 1.81 26.83
C MET A 10 -16.44 0.98 27.06
N ASN A 11 -16.50 -0.33 26.76
CA ASN A 11 -15.30 -1.18 26.81
C ASN A 11 -14.18 -0.69 25.86
N PHE A 12 -14.54 -0.24 24.65
CA PHE A 12 -13.56 0.29 23.71
C PHE A 12 -12.92 1.58 24.25
N ILE A 13 -13.72 2.50 24.78
CA ILE A 13 -13.23 3.77 25.35
C ILE A 13 -12.30 3.54 26.54
N GLU A 14 -12.65 2.63 27.45
CA GLU A 14 -11.97 2.45 28.73
C GLU A 14 -10.74 1.53 28.61
N ASN A 15 -10.84 0.44 27.83
CA ASN A 15 -9.90 -0.68 27.84
C ASN A 15 -9.07 -0.81 26.56
N GLU A 16 -9.38 -0.06 25.48
CA GLU A 16 -8.68 -0.18 24.19
C GLU A 16 -7.90 1.09 23.82
N LYS A 17 -7.43 1.84 24.84
CA LYS A 17 -6.72 3.13 24.67
C LYS A 17 -5.50 3.06 23.76
N GLN A 18 -4.84 1.89 23.68
CA GLN A 18 -3.70 1.65 22.79
C GLN A 18 -4.05 1.73 21.29
N PHE A 19 -5.34 1.79 20.94
CA PHE A 19 -5.85 1.96 19.58
C PHE A 19 -6.43 3.34 19.31
N HIS A 20 -6.44 4.24 20.31
CA HIS A 20 -6.86 5.64 20.14
C HIS A 20 -5.72 6.44 19.49
N LEU A 21 -5.63 6.40 18.17
CA LEU A 21 -4.48 6.90 17.42
C LEU A 21 -4.66 8.33 16.87
N GLY A 22 -5.73 9.02 17.24
CA GLY A 22 -6.04 10.37 16.73
C GLY A 22 -4.99 11.45 17.02
N PHE A 23 -4.07 11.21 17.94
CA PHE A 23 -2.95 12.10 18.23
C PHE A 23 -1.83 12.01 17.19
N LEU A 24 -1.77 10.93 16.40
CA LEU A 24 -0.74 10.73 15.39
C LEU A 24 -0.98 11.61 14.15
N PRO A 25 0.01 12.37 13.68
CA PRO A 25 -0.10 13.15 12.44
C PRO A 25 -0.62 12.37 11.25
N THR A 26 -0.20 11.10 11.07
CA THR A 26 -0.68 10.24 9.97
C THR A 26 -2.20 9.94 10.03
N GLU A 27 -2.83 10.13 11.18
CA GLU A 27 -4.26 9.93 11.40
C GLU A 27 -5.06 11.25 11.37
N GLN A 28 -4.40 12.41 11.26
CA GLN A 28 -5.03 13.72 11.26
C GLN A 28 -5.36 14.21 9.86
N SER A 29 -6.31 15.16 9.78
CA SER A 29 -6.65 15.83 8.54
C SER A 29 -5.57 16.82 8.13
N SER A 30 -5.06 16.71 6.89
CA SER A 30 -4.14 17.69 6.35
C SER A 30 -4.86 19.01 6.04
N PRO A 31 -4.34 20.15 6.54
CA PRO A 31 -4.92 21.46 6.19
C PRO A 31 -4.82 21.78 4.70
N LEU A 32 -3.82 21.20 3.99
CA LEU A 32 -3.60 21.41 2.56
C LEU A 32 -4.69 20.79 1.69
N THR A 33 -5.35 19.73 2.18
CA THR A 33 -6.40 19.00 1.44
C THR A 33 -7.75 19.01 2.13
N LYS A 34 -7.95 19.84 3.17
CA LYS A 34 -9.18 19.86 3.98
C LYS A 34 -10.47 19.98 3.14
N ASN A 35 -10.42 20.66 2.00
CA ASN A 35 -11.54 20.85 1.08
C ASN A 35 -11.41 20.02 -0.20
N LEU A 36 -10.74 18.88 -0.17
CA LEU A 36 -10.44 18.06 -1.34
C LEU A 36 -11.69 17.71 -2.16
N ASP A 37 -12.79 17.38 -1.51
CA ASP A 37 -14.07 17.10 -2.15
C ASP A 37 -14.62 18.30 -2.93
N LYS A 38 -14.45 19.51 -2.41
CA LYS A 38 -14.89 20.76 -3.07
C LYS A 38 -13.99 21.13 -4.24
N GLU A 39 -12.66 20.91 -4.10
CA GLU A 39 -11.70 21.14 -5.19
C GLU A 39 -12.03 20.24 -6.39
N PHE A 40 -12.25 18.94 -6.16
CA PHE A 40 -12.68 18.02 -7.22
C PHE A 40 -14.06 18.34 -7.79
N ALA A 41 -15.00 18.84 -6.97
CA ALA A 41 -16.31 19.25 -7.44
C ALA A 41 -16.25 20.49 -8.35
N ALA A 42 -15.28 21.38 -8.13
CA ALA A 42 -15.04 22.53 -8.97
C ALA A 42 -14.32 22.14 -10.27
N SER A 43 -13.25 21.34 -10.17
CA SER A 43 -12.44 20.89 -11.30
C SER A 43 -11.60 19.67 -10.88
N SER A 44 -11.63 18.60 -11.69
CA SER A 44 -10.74 17.44 -11.45
C SER A 44 -9.26 17.84 -11.51
N VAL A 45 -8.88 18.84 -12.29
CA VAL A 45 -7.51 19.38 -12.35
C VAL A 45 -7.11 20.03 -11.02
N ASP A 46 -8.01 20.85 -10.44
CA ASP A 46 -7.74 21.50 -9.16
C ASP A 46 -7.67 20.49 -8.02
N GLY A 47 -8.54 19.48 -8.05
CA GLY A 47 -8.49 18.35 -7.13
C GLY A 47 -7.17 17.57 -7.20
N VAL A 48 -6.66 17.28 -8.40
CA VAL A 48 -5.35 16.65 -8.62
C VAL A 48 -4.24 17.51 -8.03
N ARG A 49 -4.18 18.79 -8.35
CA ARG A 49 -3.18 19.72 -7.80
C ARG A 49 -3.27 19.83 -6.28
N CYS A 50 -4.49 19.79 -5.73
CA CYS A 50 -4.69 19.80 -4.29
C CYS A 50 -4.04 18.58 -3.62
N LEU A 51 -4.18 17.38 -4.17
CA LEU A 51 -3.50 16.18 -3.67
C LEU A 51 -1.98 16.28 -3.81
N GLN A 52 -1.47 16.71 -4.95
CA GLN A 52 -0.03 16.81 -5.23
C GLN A 52 0.71 17.80 -4.33
N ARG A 53 0.03 18.84 -3.80
CA ARG A 53 0.64 19.80 -2.86
C ARG A 53 1.22 19.12 -1.62
N VAL A 54 0.62 18.02 -1.15
CA VAL A 54 1.08 17.33 0.06
C VAL A 54 2.38 16.56 -0.19
N ASP A 55 2.64 16.14 -1.43
CA ASP A 55 3.86 15.42 -1.79
C ASP A 55 5.12 16.32 -1.64
N ARG A 56 4.97 17.65 -1.66
CA ARG A 56 6.07 18.59 -1.35
C ARG A 56 6.58 18.44 0.09
N ASN A 57 5.72 18.02 1.03
CA ASN A 57 6.17 17.74 2.39
C ASN A 57 7.09 16.51 2.42
N VAL A 58 6.86 15.53 1.55
CA VAL A 58 7.74 14.36 1.38
C VAL A 58 9.11 14.82 0.85
N LEU A 59 9.14 15.75 -0.09
CA LEU A 59 10.39 16.31 -0.62
C LEU A 59 11.23 16.99 0.49
N GLU A 60 10.60 17.81 1.33
CA GLU A 60 11.32 18.48 2.44
C GLU A 60 11.83 17.47 3.48
N MET A 61 11.05 16.45 3.79
CA MET A 61 11.49 15.32 4.62
C MET A 61 12.69 14.61 3.96
N ALA A 62 12.61 14.31 2.66
CA ALA A 62 13.67 13.61 1.93
C ALA A 62 14.98 14.41 1.93
N LYS A 63 14.93 15.75 1.68
CA LYS A 63 16.09 16.65 1.77
C LYS A 63 16.76 16.58 3.15
N ARG A 64 15.97 16.42 4.22
CA ARG A 64 16.47 16.27 5.60
C ARG A 64 17.11 14.90 5.80
N ILE A 65 16.42 13.82 5.42
CA ILE A 65 16.85 12.44 5.70
C ILE A 65 18.08 12.07 4.87
N PHE A 66 18.15 12.39 3.59
CA PHE A 66 19.32 12.07 2.76
C PHE A 66 20.63 12.68 3.28
N ARG A 67 20.56 13.73 4.11
CA ARG A 67 21.72 14.39 4.75
C ARG A 67 21.99 13.89 6.17
N SER A 68 21.17 12.98 6.69
CA SER A 68 21.28 12.52 8.09
C SER A 68 22.36 11.44 8.26
N GLY A 69 22.89 11.34 9.48
CA GLY A 69 23.83 10.28 9.86
C GLY A 69 23.18 8.91 9.85
N GLU A 70 21.89 8.84 10.19
CA GLU A 70 21.09 7.62 10.20
C GLU A 70 20.95 7.05 8.79
N PHE A 71 20.70 7.87 7.80
CA PHE A 71 20.64 7.46 6.39
C PHE A 71 22.00 7.00 5.88
N ALA A 72 23.07 7.75 6.16
CA ALA A 72 24.42 7.34 5.82
C ALA A 72 24.77 6.00 6.47
N GLY A 73 24.41 5.82 7.75
CA GLY A 73 24.57 4.57 8.49
C GLY A 73 23.82 3.39 7.87
N LEU A 74 22.59 3.61 7.38
CA LEU A 74 21.79 2.62 6.66
C LEU A 74 22.51 2.14 5.39
N VAL A 75 22.97 3.07 4.56
CA VAL A 75 23.68 2.74 3.30
C VAL A 75 25.00 2.01 3.57
N GLU A 76 25.82 2.51 4.49
CA GLU A 76 27.12 1.88 4.79
C GLU A 76 26.96 0.50 5.47
N THR A 77 25.96 0.34 6.36
CA THR A 77 25.63 -0.97 6.93
C THR A 77 25.17 -1.93 5.83
N GLY A 78 24.32 -1.48 4.91
CA GLY A 78 23.86 -2.30 3.79
C GLY A 78 25.01 -2.74 2.86
N LYS A 79 25.90 -1.82 2.48
CA LYS A 79 27.11 -2.16 1.70
C LYS A 79 27.96 -3.22 2.40
N LYS A 80 28.18 -3.03 3.70
CA LYS A 80 28.95 -3.99 4.51
C LYS A 80 28.25 -5.34 4.60
N THR A 81 26.94 -5.37 4.85
CA THR A 81 26.15 -6.59 4.90
C THR A 81 26.27 -7.40 3.61
N ILE A 82 26.12 -6.75 2.45
CA ILE A 82 26.28 -7.42 1.13
C ILE A 82 27.72 -7.94 0.95
N ALA A 83 28.72 -7.12 1.27
CA ALA A 83 30.14 -7.50 1.13
C ALA A 83 30.54 -8.68 2.04
N ASP A 84 29.96 -8.76 3.23
CA ASP A 84 30.21 -9.83 4.20
C ASP A 84 29.40 -11.11 3.90
N GLY A 85 28.58 -11.12 2.82
CA GLY A 85 27.76 -12.26 2.41
C GLY A 85 26.43 -12.38 3.17
N GLY A 86 26.06 -11.40 3.98
CA GLY A 86 24.78 -11.32 4.68
C GLY A 86 23.64 -10.83 3.77
N ARG A 87 22.45 -10.67 4.35
CA ARG A 87 21.21 -10.28 3.64
C ARG A 87 20.62 -9.00 4.20
N ILE A 88 20.09 -8.16 3.31
CA ILE A 88 19.24 -7.03 3.66
C ILE A 88 17.80 -7.53 3.61
N VAL A 89 17.08 -7.45 4.73
CA VAL A 89 15.71 -7.94 4.86
C VAL A 89 14.79 -6.74 5.11
N PHE A 90 13.89 -6.46 4.17
CA PHE A 90 12.83 -5.48 4.36
C PHE A 90 11.61 -6.14 5.01
N SER A 91 11.00 -5.49 5.99
CA SER A 91 9.82 -6.02 6.68
C SER A 91 8.72 -4.97 6.72
N GLY A 92 7.49 -5.38 6.39
CA GLY A 92 6.34 -4.48 6.42
C GLY A 92 4.99 -5.21 6.47
N CYS A 93 3.92 -4.42 6.62
CA CYS A 93 2.54 -4.89 6.63
C CYS A 93 1.67 -4.00 5.73
N GLY A 94 0.65 -4.55 5.07
CA GLY A 94 -0.20 -3.76 4.18
C GLY A 94 0.60 -3.10 3.05
N ALA A 95 0.49 -1.78 2.90
CA ALA A 95 1.22 -1.04 1.86
C ALA A 95 2.74 -1.15 2.03
N THR A 96 3.27 -1.10 3.27
CA THR A 96 4.72 -1.27 3.51
C THR A 96 5.21 -2.70 3.29
N GLY A 97 4.35 -3.70 3.51
CA GLY A 97 4.66 -5.09 3.16
C GLY A 97 4.79 -5.26 1.64
N ARG A 98 3.90 -4.65 0.86
CA ARG A 98 3.98 -4.61 -0.61
C ARG A 98 5.22 -3.84 -1.07
N LEU A 99 5.54 -2.73 -0.42
CA LEU A 99 6.79 -2.00 -0.65
C LEU A 99 8.01 -2.88 -0.38
N SER A 100 8.01 -3.66 0.71
CA SER A 100 9.12 -4.58 1.01
C SER A 100 9.33 -5.60 -0.11
N ILE A 101 8.26 -6.18 -0.65
CA ILE A 101 8.32 -7.07 -1.83
C ILE A 101 8.83 -6.32 -3.06
N LEU A 102 8.33 -5.11 -3.33
CA LEU A 102 8.77 -4.30 -4.46
C LEU A 102 10.28 -4.02 -4.42
N LEU A 103 10.81 -3.62 -3.26
CA LEU A 103 12.26 -3.36 -3.09
C LEU A 103 13.11 -4.62 -3.36
N GLU A 104 12.68 -5.79 -2.88
CA GLU A 104 13.31 -7.07 -3.23
C GLU A 104 13.28 -7.33 -4.74
N CYS A 105 12.12 -7.12 -5.37
CA CYS A 105 11.96 -7.38 -6.80
C CYS A 105 12.79 -6.42 -7.68
N MET A 106 12.85 -5.13 -7.33
CA MET A 106 13.72 -4.15 -8.00
C MET A 106 15.20 -4.58 -7.94
N TRP A 107 15.66 -5.03 -6.78
CA TRP A 107 17.02 -5.55 -6.62
C TRP A 107 17.26 -6.78 -7.48
N ARG A 108 16.38 -7.77 -7.42
CA ARG A 108 16.48 -9.01 -8.20
C ARG A 108 16.44 -8.76 -9.69
N ASP A 109 15.53 -7.91 -10.16
CA ASP A 109 15.43 -7.55 -11.58
C ASP A 109 16.75 -6.97 -12.10
N CYS A 110 17.34 -6.02 -11.37
CA CYS A 110 18.65 -5.47 -11.69
C CYS A 110 19.74 -6.56 -11.73
N CYS A 111 19.75 -7.46 -10.75
CA CYS A 111 20.72 -8.55 -10.69
C CYS A 111 20.55 -9.54 -11.86
N PHE A 112 19.33 -9.86 -12.24
CA PHE A 112 19.08 -10.77 -13.37
C PHE A 112 19.39 -10.15 -14.74
N LYS A 113 19.21 -8.84 -14.88
CA LYS A 113 19.54 -8.09 -16.10
C LYS A 113 21.03 -7.77 -16.24
N ASN A 114 21.82 -7.88 -15.16
CA ASN A 114 23.22 -7.47 -15.13
C ASN A 114 24.12 -8.58 -14.55
N GLU A 115 24.87 -9.26 -15.41
CA GLU A 115 25.72 -10.40 -15.06
C GLU A 115 26.78 -10.07 -13.99
N SER A 116 27.24 -8.79 -13.92
CA SER A 116 28.28 -8.38 -12.96
C SER A 116 27.82 -8.39 -11.49
N VAL A 117 26.53 -8.36 -11.25
CA VAL A 117 25.92 -8.36 -9.90
C VAL A 117 24.96 -9.51 -9.66
N LYS A 118 24.84 -10.45 -10.59
CA LYS A 118 23.90 -11.57 -10.54
C LYS A 118 24.04 -12.44 -9.30
N GLN A 119 25.28 -12.61 -8.79
CA GLN A 119 25.57 -13.36 -7.55
C GLN A 119 24.94 -12.74 -6.30
N HIS A 120 24.51 -11.47 -6.36
CA HIS A 120 23.90 -10.75 -5.25
C HIS A 120 22.36 -10.83 -5.25
N ALA A 121 21.73 -11.53 -6.20
CA ALA A 121 20.27 -11.60 -6.33
C ALA A 121 19.60 -12.09 -5.04
N ASP A 122 20.18 -13.05 -4.34
CA ASP A 122 19.64 -13.64 -3.11
C ASP A 122 20.16 -12.96 -1.82
N GLN A 123 20.63 -11.71 -1.90
CA GLN A 123 21.07 -10.96 -0.72
C GLN A 123 20.06 -9.86 -0.30
N VAL A 124 18.97 -9.69 -1.02
CA VAL A 124 17.85 -8.85 -0.58
C VAL A 124 16.59 -9.69 -0.47
N PHE A 125 15.88 -9.55 0.65
CA PHE A 125 14.67 -10.30 0.98
C PHE A 125 13.58 -9.39 1.50
N SER A 126 12.33 -9.90 1.45
CA SER A 126 11.18 -9.25 2.06
C SER A 126 10.46 -10.17 3.04
N ILE A 127 9.95 -9.59 4.12
CA ILE A 127 8.97 -10.16 5.02
C ILE A 127 7.71 -9.32 4.93
N MET A 128 6.67 -9.86 4.29
CA MET A 128 5.35 -9.27 4.30
C MET A 128 4.47 -9.96 5.34
N THR A 129 3.83 -9.22 6.22
CA THR A 129 2.82 -9.77 7.13
C THR A 129 1.71 -10.45 6.31
N GLY A 130 1.55 -11.76 6.48
CA GLY A 130 0.63 -12.59 5.68
C GLY A 130 1.27 -13.26 4.46
N GLY A 131 2.57 -13.06 4.21
CA GLY A 131 3.30 -13.63 3.07
C GLY A 131 2.89 -13.03 1.73
N ASP A 132 3.38 -13.59 0.63
CA ASP A 132 3.11 -13.08 -0.73
C ASP A 132 1.61 -13.09 -1.10
N TYR A 133 0.79 -13.92 -0.47
CA TYR A 133 -0.67 -13.87 -0.65
C TYR A 133 -1.24 -12.48 -0.35
N ALA A 134 -0.68 -11.80 0.66
CA ALA A 134 -1.13 -10.49 1.08
C ALA A 134 -0.84 -9.36 0.07
N LEU A 135 0.00 -9.62 -0.94
CA LEU A 135 0.21 -8.70 -2.07
C LEU A 135 -1.11 -8.45 -2.83
N VAL A 136 -1.91 -9.49 -3.03
CA VAL A 136 -3.16 -9.43 -3.81
C VAL A 136 -4.39 -9.23 -2.92
N ARG A 137 -4.39 -9.80 -1.71
CA ARG A 137 -5.50 -9.68 -0.77
C ARG A 137 -5.00 -9.63 0.66
N SER A 138 -5.26 -8.52 1.35
CA SER A 138 -4.87 -8.32 2.75
C SER A 138 -5.36 -9.47 3.64
N VAL A 139 -4.51 -9.89 4.58
CA VAL A 139 -4.85 -10.90 5.59
C VAL A 139 -5.18 -10.18 6.88
N GLU A 140 -6.48 -10.01 7.11
CA GLU A 140 -6.99 -9.31 8.28
C GLU A 140 -6.49 -9.95 9.58
N PHE A 141 -6.35 -9.14 10.62
CA PHE A 141 -5.90 -9.50 11.97
C PHE A 141 -4.41 -9.87 12.11
N PHE A 142 -3.66 -10.15 11.05
CA PHE A 142 -2.24 -10.52 11.20
C PHE A 142 -1.38 -9.37 11.73
N GLU A 143 -1.75 -8.13 11.42
CA GLU A 143 -1.02 -6.94 11.86
C GLU A 143 -0.96 -6.77 13.39
N ASP A 144 -1.96 -7.29 14.13
CA ASP A 144 -2.11 -7.11 15.56
C ASP A 144 -1.18 -8.03 16.40
N TYR A 145 -0.54 -9.04 15.78
CA TYR A 145 0.22 -10.07 16.51
C TYR A 145 1.73 -9.99 16.27
N GLN A 146 2.49 -9.55 17.27
CA GLN A 146 3.96 -9.53 17.22
C GLN A 146 4.55 -10.91 16.94
N GLU A 147 3.96 -11.97 17.51
CA GLU A 147 4.50 -13.32 17.37
C GLU A 147 4.47 -13.81 15.91
N PHE A 148 3.56 -13.33 15.07
CA PHE A 148 3.55 -13.68 13.64
C PHE A 148 4.77 -13.09 12.92
N GLY A 149 5.14 -11.85 13.25
CA GLY A 149 6.36 -11.25 12.71
C GLY A 149 7.63 -11.96 13.20
N ARG A 150 7.70 -12.29 14.52
CA ARG A 150 8.82 -13.08 15.07
C ARG A 150 8.97 -14.42 14.37
N GLN A 151 7.86 -15.12 14.12
CA GLN A 151 7.85 -16.40 13.45
C GLN A 151 8.39 -16.31 12.02
N GLN A 152 8.01 -15.28 11.26
CA GLN A 152 8.52 -15.09 9.89
C GLN A 152 10.04 -14.85 9.88
N VAL A 153 10.60 -14.10 10.86
CA VAL A 153 12.05 -13.92 11.02
C VAL A 153 12.74 -15.25 11.35
N ARG A 154 12.13 -16.07 12.21
CA ARG A 154 12.66 -17.41 12.56
C ARG A 154 12.71 -18.33 11.35
N GLU A 155 11.64 -18.37 10.57
CA GLU A 155 11.54 -19.19 9.37
C GLU A 155 12.52 -18.77 8.28
N MET A 156 12.79 -17.46 8.17
CA MET A 156 13.81 -16.94 7.26
C MET A 156 15.22 -17.30 7.72
N GLY A 157 15.43 -17.69 8.98
CA GLY A 157 16.72 -18.02 9.52
C GLY A 157 17.69 -16.82 9.54
N MET A 158 17.21 -15.63 9.89
CA MET A 158 18.08 -14.45 10.06
C MET A 158 19.10 -14.68 11.16
N ASP A 159 20.28 -14.07 11.03
CA ASP A 159 21.35 -14.12 12.01
C ASP A 159 22.11 -12.78 12.14
N GLY A 160 23.24 -12.77 12.86
CA GLY A 160 24.03 -11.57 13.12
C GLY A 160 24.75 -10.96 11.90
N ASN A 161 24.80 -11.68 10.77
CA ASN A 161 25.35 -11.17 9.51
C ASN A 161 24.30 -10.38 8.71
N ASP A 162 23.01 -10.57 9.03
CA ASP A 162 21.92 -9.94 8.32
C ASP A 162 21.58 -8.54 8.88
N MET A 163 20.90 -7.75 8.06
CA MET A 163 20.34 -6.45 8.40
C MET A 163 18.84 -6.46 8.18
N LEU A 164 18.06 -6.02 9.17
CA LEU A 164 16.63 -5.76 9.04
C LEU A 164 16.37 -4.27 8.80
N VAL A 165 15.56 -3.96 7.80
CA VAL A 165 14.94 -2.64 7.59
C VAL A 165 13.44 -2.81 7.78
N ALA A 166 12.94 -2.49 8.96
CA ALA A 166 11.54 -2.57 9.30
C ALA A 166 10.82 -1.27 8.91
N ILE A 167 9.74 -1.39 8.14
CA ILE A 167 9.00 -0.25 7.58
C ILE A 167 7.55 -0.32 8.07
N THR A 168 7.10 0.73 8.74
CA THR A 168 5.73 0.81 9.28
C THR A 168 5.23 2.25 9.30
N GLU A 169 4.27 2.60 8.46
CA GLU A 169 3.82 3.98 8.25
C GLU A 169 3.50 4.72 9.57
N GLY A 170 2.73 4.07 10.44
CA GLY A 170 2.33 4.63 11.73
C GLY A 170 3.39 4.51 12.83
N GLY A 171 4.38 3.63 12.67
CA GLY A 171 5.36 3.31 13.71
C GLY A 171 4.84 2.38 14.82
N GLU A 172 3.68 1.74 14.62
CA GLU A 172 2.96 1.04 15.70
C GLU A 172 2.50 -0.38 15.34
N THR A 173 2.72 -0.85 14.11
CA THR A 173 2.20 -2.14 13.63
C THR A 173 2.87 -3.31 14.37
N SER A 174 2.07 -4.06 15.13
CA SER A 174 2.59 -5.08 16.05
C SER A 174 3.40 -6.17 15.34
N SER A 175 2.94 -6.68 14.20
CA SER A 175 3.67 -7.72 13.46
C SER A 175 5.04 -7.24 12.98
N VAL A 176 5.15 -5.99 12.51
CA VAL A 176 6.42 -5.39 12.07
C VAL A 176 7.36 -5.19 13.27
N LEU A 177 6.85 -4.67 14.40
CA LEU A 177 7.64 -4.55 15.63
C LEU A 177 8.07 -5.93 16.18
N GLY A 178 7.31 -6.98 15.90
CA GLY A 178 7.70 -8.36 16.16
C GLY A 178 8.92 -8.80 15.35
N THR A 179 9.05 -8.36 14.08
CA THR A 179 10.26 -8.63 13.30
C THR A 179 11.49 -7.91 13.86
N VAL A 180 11.32 -6.67 14.34
CA VAL A 180 12.38 -5.90 15.03
C VAL A 180 12.89 -6.65 16.25
N ASP A 181 11.98 -7.09 17.13
CA ASP A 181 12.34 -7.79 18.37
C ASP A 181 13.11 -9.09 18.10
N GLU A 182 12.64 -9.93 17.17
CA GLU A 182 13.29 -11.19 16.85
C GLU A 182 14.63 -10.99 16.13
N ALA A 183 14.75 -10.01 15.23
CA ALA A 183 16.00 -9.71 14.56
C ALA A 183 17.08 -9.24 15.54
N LEU A 184 16.72 -8.40 16.53
CA LEU A 184 17.62 -8.01 17.62
C LEU A 184 18.09 -9.20 18.45
N ARG A 185 17.19 -10.13 18.79
CA ARG A 185 17.54 -11.35 19.54
C ARG A 185 18.52 -12.24 18.77
N ARG A 186 18.49 -12.18 17.45
CA ARG A 186 19.39 -12.92 16.56
C ARG A 186 20.71 -12.20 16.27
N GLY A 187 20.87 -10.98 16.81
CA GLY A 187 22.09 -10.18 16.66
C GLY A 187 22.17 -9.41 15.35
N SER A 188 21.10 -9.38 14.54
CA SER A 188 21.05 -8.63 13.29
C SER A 188 21.12 -7.13 13.55
N LYS A 189 21.62 -6.36 12.57
CA LYS A 189 21.51 -4.89 12.56
C LYS A 189 20.09 -4.48 12.22
N VAL A 190 19.52 -3.53 12.97
CA VAL A 190 18.11 -3.17 12.80
C VAL A 190 17.95 -1.68 12.55
N PHE A 191 17.26 -1.36 11.46
CA PHE A 191 16.76 -0.04 11.11
C PHE A 191 15.23 -0.04 11.15
N LEU A 192 14.65 1.04 11.67
CA LEU A 192 13.20 1.20 11.80
C LEU A 192 12.78 2.51 11.17
N MET A 193 11.87 2.47 10.18
CA MET A 193 11.33 3.62 9.45
C MET A 193 9.84 3.80 9.72
N PHE A 194 9.41 5.05 9.95
CA PHE A 194 8.00 5.40 10.14
C PHE A 194 7.75 6.90 9.92
N ASN A 195 6.47 7.31 9.84
CA ASN A 195 6.06 8.66 9.44
C ASN A 195 5.38 9.49 10.56
N ASN A 196 5.61 9.16 11.81
CA ASN A 196 5.18 9.97 12.95
C ASN A 196 6.39 10.40 13.78
N PRO A 197 6.33 11.52 14.53
CA PRO A 197 7.43 11.91 15.41
C PRO A 197 7.78 10.80 16.41
N ALA A 198 9.07 10.42 16.46
CA ALA A 198 9.56 9.32 17.28
C ALA A 198 9.25 9.51 18.78
N ASP A 199 9.42 10.74 19.29
CA ASP A 199 9.12 11.05 20.70
C ASP A 199 7.63 10.91 21.01
N LEU A 200 6.75 11.35 20.11
CA LEU A 200 5.30 11.22 20.26
C LEU A 200 4.86 9.75 20.34
N LEU A 201 5.40 8.91 19.45
CA LEU A 201 5.15 7.47 19.49
C LEU A 201 5.66 6.84 20.78
N ALA A 202 6.87 7.18 21.21
CA ALA A 202 7.48 6.63 22.42
C ALA A 202 6.78 7.11 23.69
N GLU A 203 6.14 8.29 23.69
CA GLU A 203 5.35 8.79 24.81
C GLU A 203 4.05 7.99 25.01
N HIS A 204 3.33 7.72 23.93
CA HIS A 204 1.96 7.21 24.01
C HIS A 204 1.81 5.70 23.76
N LEU A 205 2.75 5.05 23.04
CA LEU A 205 2.63 3.65 22.66
C LEU A 205 3.79 2.81 23.19
N GLU A 206 3.52 1.96 24.19
CA GLU A 206 4.54 1.13 24.84
C GLU A 206 5.29 0.23 23.85
N ARG A 207 4.58 -0.42 22.90
CA ARG A 207 5.21 -1.28 21.90
C ARG A 207 6.18 -0.51 20.97
N SER A 208 5.82 0.73 20.61
CA SER A 208 6.69 1.60 19.81
C SER A 208 7.86 2.12 20.63
N ARG A 209 7.62 2.50 21.89
CA ARG A 209 8.67 2.93 22.83
C ARG A 209 9.75 1.90 22.97
N GLN A 210 9.39 0.62 23.15
CA GLN A 210 10.35 -0.47 23.30
C GLN A 210 11.28 -0.60 22.11
N ALA A 211 10.79 -0.45 20.88
CA ALA A 211 11.59 -0.47 19.67
C ALA A 211 12.42 0.81 19.49
N ILE A 212 11.79 2.00 19.62
CA ILE A 212 12.41 3.31 19.36
C ILE A 212 13.56 3.58 20.34
N ARG A 213 13.41 3.22 21.61
CA ARG A 213 14.41 3.47 22.65
C ARG A 213 15.43 2.33 22.82
N ASN A 214 15.32 1.29 22.00
CA ASN A 214 16.30 0.22 22.05
C ASN A 214 17.63 0.67 21.39
N PRO A 215 18.77 0.61 22.09
CA PRO A 215 20.06 1.09 21.56
C PRO A 215 20.56 0.26 20.36
N GLY A 216 19.99 -0.91 20.11
CA GLY A 216 20.28 -1.75 18.94
C GLY A 216 19.47 -1.39 17.69
N VAL A 217 18.58 -0.40 17.78
CA VAL A 217 17.71 0.06 16.67
C VAL A 217 18.15 1.45 16.20
N CYS A 218 18.48 1.59 14.94
CA CYS A 218 18.66 2.88 14.30
C CYS A 218 17.31 3.34 13.74
N VAL A 219 16.80 4.46 14.24
CA VAL A 219 15.48 5.01 13.85
C VAL A 219 15.65 6.05 12.74
N LEU A 220 14.91 5.92 11.65
CA LEU A 220 14.72 6.93 10.63
C LEU A 220 13.30 7.50 10.77
N ASP A 221 13.18 8.68 11.36
CA ASP A 221 11.94 9.42 11.50
C ASP A 221 11.64 10.18 10.19
N LEU A 222 10.72 9.60 9.37
CA LEU A 222 10.31 10.12 8.08
C LEU A 222 9.08 11.04 8.19
N HIS A 223 8.80 11.59 9.38
CA HIS A 223 7.64 12.45 9.57
C HIS A 223 7.60 13.60 8.56
N CYS A 224 6.50 13.64 7.79
CA CYS A 224 6.24 14.62 6.74
C CYS A 224 4.85 15.29 6.88
N GLY A 225 4.24 15.21 8.06
CA GLY A 225 2.92 15.77 8.34
C GLY A 225 1.76 14.83 8.01
N PRO A 226 0.51 15.35 8.08
CA PRO A 226 -0.69 14.58 7.77
C PRO A 226 -0.78 14.17 6.31
N MET A 227 -1.43 13.04 6.06
CA MET A 227 -1.63 12.50 4.72
C MET A 227 -2.62 13.33 3.89
N GLY A 228 -2.47 13.33 2.58
CA GLY A 228 -3.39 14.01 1.67
C GLY A 228 -4.84 13.51 1.75
N LEU A 229 -5.01 12.23 2.05
CA LEU A 229 -6.27 11.62 2.47
C LEU A 229 -6.09 11.15 3.91
N ALA A 230 -6.80 11.74 4.86
CA ALA A 230 -6.61 11.55 6.28
C ALA A 230 -6.69 10.06 6.70
N GLY A 231 -5.65 9.58 7.37
CA GLY A 231 -5.50 8.18 7.77
C GLY A 231 -5.09 7.23 6.63
N SER A 232 -4.95 7.70 5.40
CA SER A 232 -4.52 6.85 4.27
C SER A 232 -3.01 6.84 4.12
N THR A 233 -2.35 5.99 4.89
CA THR A 233 -0.88 5.88 4.94
C THR A 233 -0.25 5.38 3.64
N ARG A 234 -1.03 4.74 2.74
CA ARG A 234 -0.59 4.38 1.39
C ARG A 234 -0.19 5.59 0.52
N MET A 235 -0.58 6.81 0.93
CA MET A 235 -0.23 8.07 0.26
C MET A 235 1.21 8.50 0.64
N GLN A 236 1.39 9.64 1.28
CA GLN A 236 2.68 10.25 1.55
C GLN A 236 3.59 9.39 2.45
N ALA A 237 3.02 8.64 3.41
CA ALA A 237 3.84 7.78 4.28
C ALA A 237 4.59 6.72 3.45
N THR A 238 3.88 5.91 2.66
CA THR A 238 4.54 4.91 1.81
C THR A 238 5.39 5.55 0.70
N THR A 239 5.04 6.77 0.24
CA THR A 239 5.86 7.52 -0.72
C THR A 239 7.21 7.88 -0.12
N SER A 240 7.24 8.39 1.12
CA SER A 240 8.48 8.72 1.83
C SER A 240 9.33 7.48 2.11
N GLU A 241 8.70 6.39 2.50
CA GLU A 241 9.38 5.12 2.77
C GLU A 241 9.97 4.51 1.50
N GLN A 242 9.24 4.52 0.39
CA GLN A 242 9.76 4.06 -0.91
C GLN A 242 10.94 4.90 -1.38
N LEU A 243 10.86 6.22 -1.27
CA LEU A 243 11.93 7.13 -1.67
C LEU A 243 13.20 6.92 -0.84
N ILE A 244 13.07 6.79 0.49
CA ILE A 244 14.22 6.66 1.38
C ILE A 244 14.80 5.25 1.36
N ALA A 245 13.98 4.20 1.49
CA ALA A 245 14.45 2.82 1.46
C ALA A 245 14.95 2.43 0.06
N GLY A 246 14.23 2.84 -0.99
CA GLY A 246 14.64 2.62 -2.38
C GLY A 246 15.92 3.37 -2.73
N GLY A 247 16.05 4.63 -2.30
CA GLY A 247 17.28 5.41 -2.50
C GLY A 247 18.49 4.78 -1.81
N ALA A 248 18.33 4.29 -0.57
CA ALA A 248 19.40 3.57 0.12
C ALA A 248 19.80 2.29 -0.63
N LEU A 249 18.80 1.51 -1.05
CA LEU A 249 19.03 0.25 -1.79
C LEU A 249 19.71 0.50 -3.14
N GLU A 250 19.28 1.53 -3.87
CA GLU A 250 19.87 1.89 -5.15
C GLU A 250 21.30 2.44 -5.00
N MET A 251 21.60 3.20 -3.92
CA MET A 251 22.97 3.62 -3.61
C MET A 251 23.90 2.42 -3.32
N ILE A 252 23.39 1.37 -2.68
CA ILE A 252 24.13 0.12 -2.47
C ILE A 252 24.41 -0.56 -3.81
N MET A 253 23.40 -0.66 -4.69
CA MET A 253 23.55 -1.24 -6.03
C MET A 253 24.52 -0.42 -6.91
N CYS A 254 24.44 0.92 -6.88
CA CYS A 254 25.40 1.78 -7.57
C CYS A 254 26.84 1.51 -7.12
N GLY A 255 27.04 1.26 -5.81
CA GLY A 255 28.36 0.88 -5.29
C GLY A 255 28.88 -0.43 -5.89
N LEU A 256 28.04 -1.45 -6.02
CA LEU A 256 28.40 -2.72 -6.68
C LEU A 256 28.71 -2.55 -8.17
N LEU A 257 27.93 -1.71 -8.85
CA LEU A 257 28.09 -1.42 -10.29
C LEU A 257 29.17 -0.37 -10.59
N LYS A 258 29.78 0.24 -9.55
CA LYS A 258 30.74 1.35 -9.66
C LYS A 258 30.17 2.56 -10.41
N GLN A 259 28.89 2.83 -10.20
CA GLN A 259 28.17 3.98 -10.72
C GLN A 259 28.02 5.06 -9.66
N VAL A 260 27.87 6.31 -10.11
CA VAL A 260 27.54 7.44 -9.22
C VAL A 260 26.02 7.43 -9.00
N PRO A 261 25.54 7.40 -7.74
CA PRO A 261 24.11 7.48 -7.48
C PRO A 261 23.57 8.88 -7.87
N PRO A 262 22.32 8.98 -8.33
CA PRO A 262 21.68 10.27 -8.60
C PRO A 262 21.45 11.07 -7.31
N ASP A 263 21.20 12.37 -7.45
CA ASP A 263 20.63 13.18 -6.37
C ASP A 263 19.12 12.89 -6.29
N TYR A 264 18.75 11.99 -5.40
CA TYR A 264 17.36 11.54 -5.26
C TYR A 264 16.41 12.66 -4.85
N ALA A 265 16.87 13.66 -4.09
CA ALA A 265 16.01 14.79 -3.72
C ALA A 265 15.73 15.68 -4.93
N ALA A 266 16.74 15.97 -5.73
CA ALA A 266 16.60 16.74 -6.96
C ALA A 266 15.77 15.99 -8.01
N ALA A 267 16.00 14.69 -8.18
CA ALA A 267 15.23 13.85 -9.09
C ALA A 267 13.74 13.77 -8.68
N PHE A 268 13.47 13.66 -7.39
CA PHE A 268 12.10 13.65 -6.87
C PHE A 268 11.43 15.03 -7.02
N GLU A 269 12.15 16.13 -6.82
CA GLU A 269 11.65 17.49 -7.05
C GLU A 269 11.23 17.69 -8.50
N THR A 270 12.08 17.27 -9.46
CA THR A 270 11.77 17.28 -10.89
C THR A 270 10.52 16.46 -11.21
N LEU A 271 10.44 15.23 -10.67
CA LEU A 271 9.27 14.37 -10.85
C LEU A 271 7.98 15.03 -10.36
N LEU A 272 7.99 15.70 -9.20
CA LEU A 272 6.82 16.40 -8.67
C LEU A 272 6.41 17.58 -9.58
N ASP A 273 7.36 18.34 -10.11
CA ASP A 273 7.08 19.45 -11.04
C ASP A 273 6.43 18.93 -12.35
N GLU A 274 6.95 17.86 -12.90
CA GLU A 274 6.42 17.25 -14.12
C GLU A 274 5.02 16.62 -13.92
N LEU A 275 4.78 16.02 -12.76
CA LEU A 275 3.47 15.49 -12.40
C LEU A 275 2.44 16.62 -12.20
N GLU A 276 2.84 17.75 -11.61
CA GLU A 276 1.98 18.93 -11.50
C GLU A 276 1.63 19.51 -12.87
N ALA A 277 2.59 19.58 -13.79
CA ALA A 277 2.35 19.96 -15.18
C ALA A 277 1.43 18.97 -15.90
N SER A 278 1.49 17.68 -15.57
CA SER A 278 0.66 16.61 -16.12
C SER A 278 -0.73 16.48 -15.44
N ALA A 279 -1.07 17.35 -14.48
CA ALA A 279 -2.35 17.29 -13.77
C ALA A 279 -3.59 17.25 -14.70
N PRO A 280 -3.65 17.95 -15.84
CA PRO A 280 -4.80 17.84 -16.76
C PRO A 280 -4.97 16.42 -17.35
N ALA A 281 -3.87 15.73 -17.65
CA ALA A 281 -3.91 14.36 -18.20
C ALA A 281 -4.36 13.36 -17.11
N ILE A 282 -3.87 13.51 -15.88
CA ILE A 282 -4.28 12.71 -14.72
C ILE A 282 -5.79 12.94 -14.45
N ALA A 283 -6.25 14.18 -14.46
CA ALA A 283 -7.66 14.53 -14.28
C ALA A 283 -8.56 13.90 -15.35
N SER A 284 -8.14 13.94 -16.61
CA SER A 284 -8.88 13.31 -17.73
C SER A 284 -9.00 11.79 -17.53
N TYR A 285 -7.97 11.15 -17.00
CA TYR A 285 -8.00 9.73 -16.66
C TYR A 285 -8.96 9.45 -15.49
N ILE A 286 -8.93 10.28 -14.45
CA ILE A 286 -9.86 10.20 -13.30
C ILE A 286 -11.30 10.26 -13.78
N ASP A 287 -11.64 11.23 -14.61
CA ASP A 287 -12.99 11.42 -15.13
C ASP A 287 -13.45 10.22 -15.97
N PHE A 288 -12.56 9.69 -16.80
CA PHE A 288 -12.81 8.49 -17.60
C PHE A 288 -13.14 7.28 -16.70
N GLU A 289 -12.28 6.94 -15.73
CA GLU A 289 -12.47 5.77 -14.89
C GLU A 289 -13.68 5.93 -13.95
N ALA A 290 -13.91 7.14 -13.41
CA ALA A 290 -15.08 7.43 -12.60
C ALA A 290 -16.38 7.22 -13.37
N GLU A 291 -16.41 7.57 -14.66
CA GLU A 291 -17.59 7.37 -15.51
C GLU A 291 -17.87 5.89 -15.79
N ILE A 292 -16.83 5.05 -15.93
CA ILE A 292 -16.98 3.59 -16.01
C ILE A 292 -17.68 3.05 -14.75
N TYR A 293 -17.25 3.47 -13.56
CA TYR A 293 -17.85 3.02 -12.30
C TYR A 293 -19.26 3.56 -12.07
N ARG A 294 -19.57 4.80 -12.47
CA ARG A 294 -20.94 5.33 -12.44
C ARG A 294 -21.90 4.47 -13.28
N LYS A 295 -21.42 3.96 -14.40
CA LYS A 295 -22.17 3.05 -15.28
C LYS A 295 -22.14 1.60 -14.81
N LYS A 296 -21.60 1.32 -13.61
CA LYS A 296 -21.45 -0.02 -13.04
C LYS A 296 -20.53 -0.95 -13.85
N GLY A 297 -19.69 -0.38 -14.71
CA GLY A 297 -18.62 -1.09 -15.39
C GLY A 297 -17.45 -1.37 -14.48
N LYS A 298 -16.55 -2.21 -14.96
CA LYS A 298 -15.30 -2.60 -14.29
C LYS A 298 -14.10 -2.10 -15.10
N VAL A 299 -12.98 -1.90 -14.43
CA VAL A 299 -11.71 -1.56 -15.08
C VAL A 299 -10.72 -2.68 -14.88
N THR A 300 -10.04 -3.10 -15.95
CA THR A 300 -8.92 -4.04 -15.87
C THR A 300 -7.67 -3.34 -16.38
N TYR A 301 -6.70 -3.18 -15.49
CA TYR A 301 -5.38 -2.72 -15.85
C TYR A 301 -4.57 -3.87 -16.45
N PHE A 302 -3.94 -3.62 -17.58
CA PHE A 302 -3.00 -4.52 -18.22
C PHE A 302 -1.61 -3.92 -18.19
N ALA A 303 -0.62 -4.67 -17.77
CA ALA A 303 0.79 -4.27 -17.78
C ALA A 303 1.68 -5.51 -17.86
N ASP A 304 2.89 -5.36 -18.39
CA ASP A 304 3.94 -6.40 -18.33
C ASP A 304 4.95 -6.07 -17.23
N ASP A 305 5.55 -4.88 -17.26
CA ASP A 305 6.44 -4.38 -16.22
C ASP A 305 5.70 -3.45 -15.23
N PHE A 306 6.32 -3.11 -14.11
CA PHE A 306 5.75 -2.30 -13.01
C PHE A 306 4.43 -2.86 -12.45
N LEU A 307 4.19 -4.15 -12.67
CA LEU A 307 2.94 -4.80 -12.28
C LEU A 307 2.72 -4.76 -10.76
N LEU A 308 3.79 -4.87 -9.96
CA LEU A 308 3.72 -4.82 -8.49
C LEU A 308 3.27 -3.45 -7.96
N ASP A 309 3.66 -2.36 -8.61
CA ASP A 309 3.18 -1.01 -8.28
C ASP A 309 1.68 -0.88 -8.52
N ILE A 310 1.21 -1.41 -9.65
CA ILE A 310 -0.21 -1.41 -10.02
C ILE A 310 -1.01 -2.30 -9.06
N PHE A 311 -0.49 -3.48 -8.69
CA PHE A 311 -1.09 -4.34 -7.66
C PHE A 311 -1.21 -3.62 -6.33
N THR A 312 -0.15 -2.95 -5.90
CA THR A 312 -0.12 -2.23 -4.61
C THR A 312 -1.25 -1.20 -4.54
N ASP A 313 -1.36 -0.29 -5.52
CA ASP A 313 -2.43 0.70 -5.54
C ASP A 313 -3.81 0.05 -5.62
N THR A 314 -3.98 -0.93 -6.52
CA THR A 314 -5.29 -1.54 -6.78
C THR A 314 -5.80 -2.35 -5.59
N THR A 315 -4.92 -3.09 -4.91
CA THR A 315 -5.27 -3.86 -3.71
C THR A 315 -5.65 -2.94 -2.54
N GLU A 316 -4.93 -1.83 -2.37
CA GLU A 316 -5.19 -0.87 -1.30
C GLU A 316 -6.51 -0.09 -1.46
N ARG A 317 -7.10 -0.06 -2.65
CA ARG A 317 -8.42 0.57 -2.86
C ARG A 317 -9.54 -0.10 -2.05
N SER A 318 -9.44 -1.43 -1.85
CA SER A 318 -10.45 -2.20 -1.11
C SER A 318 -10.59 -1.76 0.34
N PRO A 319 -9.56 -1.81 1.19
CA PRO A 319 -9.69 -1.36 2.58
C PRO A 319 -9.88 0.16 2.70
N THR A 320 -9.29 0.95 1.80
CA THR A 320 -9.35 2.42 1.86
C THR A 320 -10.74 2.97 1.56
N PHE A 321 -11.47 2.37 0.62
CA PHE A 321 -12.73 2.90 0.10
C PHE A 321 -13.91 1.93 0.20
N MET A 322 -13.75 0.84 0.95
CA MET A 322 -14.76 -0.21 1.10
C MET A 322 -15.23 -0.74 -0.27
N LEU A 323 -14.26 -1.14 -1.11
CA LEU A 323 -14.52 -1.76 -2.41
C LEU A 323 -14.39 -3.29 -2.31
N PRO A 324 -15.05 -4.05 -3.20
CA PRO A 324 -14.83 -5.49 -3.28
C PRO A 324 -13.35 -5.80 -3.55
N PRO A 325 -12.70 -6.66 -2.72
CA PRO A 325 -11.32 -7.06 -2.93
C PRO A 325 -11.18 -7.97 -4.16
N PHE A 326 -9.95 -8.22 -4.58
CA PHE A 326 -9.67 -9.20 -5.63
C PHE A 326 -10.31 -10.54 -5.30
N ARG A 327 -10.88 -11.20 -6.31
CA ARG A 327 -11.66 -12.43 -6.21
C ARG A 327 -10.93 -13.59 -6.87
N LYS A 328 -10.88 -14.71 -6.18
CA LYS A 328 -10.35 -15.97 -6.73
C LYS A 328 -11.26 -16.49 -7.83
N LYS A 329 -10.73 -17.26 -8.79
CA LYS A 329 -11.48 -17.86 -9.89
C LYS A 329 -12.63 -18.76 -9.42
N ASP A 330 -12.41 -19.51 -8.34
CA ASP A 330 -13.39 -20.44 -7.76
C ASP A 330 -14.42 -19.75 -6.84
N ASP A 331 -14.23 -18.48 -6.49
CA ASP A 331 -15.22 -17.70 -5.73
C ASP A 331 -16.30 -17.14 -6.69
N LYS A 332 -17.46 -17.77 -6.72
CA LYS A 332 -18.60 -17.33 -7.53
C LYS A 332 -19.66 -16.56 -6.70
N ILE A 333 -19.40 -16.30 -5.42
CA ILE A 333 -20.34 -15.67 -4.49
C ILE A 333 -19.99 -14.20 -4.25
N SER A 334 -18.74 -13.90 -3.97
CA SER A 334 -18.29 -12.53 -3.70
C SER A 334 -18.48 -11.62 -4.93
N PRO A 335 -18.81 -10.35 -4.72
CA PRO A 335 -18.92 -9.39 -5.81
C PRO A 335 -17.57 -9.25 -6.54
N PRO A 336 -17.57 -9.06 -7.88
CA PRO A 336 -16.36 -8.85 -8.62
C PRO A 336 -15.70 -7.52 -8.21
N PRO A 337 -14.36 -7.43 -8.17
CA PRO A 337 -13.66 -6.18 -7.88
C PRO A 337 -13.93 -5.15 -8.98
N TRP A 338 -14.04 -3.88 -8.59
CA TRP A 338 -14.22 -2.79 -9.54
C TRP A 338 -12.99 -2.62 -10.43
N ALA A 339 -11.80 -2.67 -9.82
CA ALA A 339 -10.54 -2.68 -10.53
C ALA A 339 -9.85 -4.05 -10.39
N PHE A 340 -9.13 -4.47 -11.43
CA PHE A 340 -8.34 -5.70 -11.44
C PHE A 340 -7.05 -5.47 -12.22
N VAL A 341 -6.06 -6.33 -12.03
CA VAL A 341 -4.75 -6.23 -12.68
C VAL A 341 -4.45 -7.54 -13.39
N LYS A 342 -4.04 -7.46 -14.65
CA LYS A 342 -3.66 -8.63 -15.47
C LYS A 342 -2.42 -8.32 -16.32
N ASN A 343 -1.66 -9.36 -16.58
CA ASN A 343 -0.61 -9.33 -17.58
C ASN A 343 -1.18 -9.85 -18.91
N PRO A 344 -1.00 -9.15 -20.04
CA PRO A 344 -1.57 -9.57 -21.31
C PRO A 344 -0.71 -10.59 -22.07
N VAL A 345 0.54 -10.84 -21.63
CA VAL A 345 1.54 -11.62 -22.34
C VAL A 345 1.79 -12.99 -21.71
N ARG A 346 1.63 -13.09 -20.36
CA ARG A 346 2.08 -14.23 -19.56
C ARG A 346 0.90 -14.93 -18.89
N THR A 347 1.07 -16.21 -18.59
CA THR A 347 0.16 -16.96 -17.71
C THR A 347 0.36 -16.55 -16.24
N THR A 348 -0.62 -16.80 -15.38
CA THR A 348 -0.54 -16.45 -13.94
C THR A 348 0.72 -16.97 -13.25
N PRO A 349 1.15 -18.24 -13.41
CA PRO A 349 2.44 -18.67 -12.84
C PRO A 349 3.64 -17.89 -13.37
N GLU A 350 3.69 -17.63 -14.69
CA GLU A 350 4.77 -16.85 -15.30
C GLU A 350 4.80 -15.39 -14.83
N VAL A 351 3.64 -14.79 -14.57
CA VAL A 351 3.54 -13.43 -13.99
C VAL A 351 4.26 -13.36 -12.64
N TRP A 352 4.01 -14.34 -11.77
CA TRP A 352 4.65 -14.38 -10.46
C TRP A 352 6.13 -14.70 -10.56
N GLU A 353 6.52 -15.67 -11.40
CA GLU A 353 7.92 -16.02 -11.61
C GLU A 353 8.74 -14.84 -12.14
N ASN A 354 8.23 -14.14 -13.16
CA ASN A 354 8.91 -12.98 -13.75
C ASN A 354 8.90 -11.75 -12.83
N GLY A 355 7.77 -11.48 -12.15
CA GLY A 355 7.66 -10.31 -11.28
C GLY A 355 8.44 -10.45 -9.97
N MET A 356 8.55 -11.67 -9.44
CA MET A 356 9.25 -11.92 -8.17
C MET A 356 10.71 -12.30 -8.36
N HIS A 357 11.09 -12.86 -9.51
CA HIS A 357 12.41 -13.48 -9.74
C HIS A 357 12.81 -14.47 -8.63
N ARG A 358 11.83 -15.12 -8.00
CA ARG A 358 11.98 -16.13 -6.95
C ARG A 358 10.69 -16.93 -6.78
N PRO A 359 10.75 -18.10 -6.12
CA PRO A 359 9.54 -18.83 -5.73
C PRO A 359 8.63 -17.98 -4.80
N LEU A 360 7.33 -18.26 -4.84
CA LEU A 360 6.36 -17.63 -3.95
C LEU A 360 6.63 -18.00 -2.48
N ARG A 361 6.63 -17.02 -1.60
CA ARG A 361 6.79 -17.17 -0.14
C ARG A 361 5.47 -16.91 0.57
N CYS A 362 4.48 -17.74 0.30
CA CYS A 362 3.22 -17.76 1.04
C CYS A 362 3.41 -18.49 2.38
N LEU A 363 2.54 -18.17 3.36
CA LEU A 363 2.60 -18.82 4.66
C LEU A 363 1.87 -20.17 4.61
N GLU A 364 2.59 -21.22 4.97
CA GLU A 364 2.10 -22.61 4.99
C GLU A 364 1.79 -23.08 6.43
N TRP A 365 1.46 -22.14 7.34
CA TRP A 365 1.23 -22.42 8.75
C TRP A 365 0.04 -23.33 8.99
N THR A 366 0.24 -24.31 9.87
CA THR A 366 -0.77 -25.28 10.29
C THR A 366 -1.56 -24.74 11.50
N PRO A 367 -2.71 -25.35 11.85
CA PRO A 367 -3.42 -25.03 13.11
C PRO A 367 -2.53 -25.15 14.35
N GLU A 368 -1.54 -26.06 14.34
CA GLU A 368 -0.58 -26.23 15.44
C GLU A 368 0.39 -25.07 15.52
N ASP A 369 0.86 -24.54 14.37
CA ASP A 369 1.71 -23.36 14.34
C ASP A 369 0.98 -22.14 14.93
N TYR A 370 -0.28 -21.92 14.54
CA TYR A 370 -1.13 -20.87 15.14
C TYR A 370 -1.34 -21.05 16.64
N ARG A 371 -1.48 -22.29 17.12
CA ARG A 371 -1.59 -22.58 18.55
C ARG A 371 -0.29 -22.24 19.28
N ARG A 372 0.86 -22.65 18.75
CA ARG A 372 2.19 -22.38 19.31
C ARG A 372 2.49 -20.88 19.37
N MET A 373 2.04 -20.12 18.37
CA MET A 373 2.15 -18.66 18.34
C MET A 373 1.14 -17.94 19.24
N GLY A 374 0.27 -18.64 19.94
CA GLY A 374 -0.75 -18.02 20.80
C GLY A 374 -1.85 -17.28 20.03
N ALA A 375 -2.09 -17.66 18.77
CA ALA A 375 -3.14 -17.04 17.97
C ALA A 375 -4.53 -17.18 18.62
N PRO A 376 -5.46 -16.22 18.38
CA PRO A 376 -6.82 -16.29 18.88
C PRO A 376 -7.56 -17.56 18.47
N GLU A 377 -8.53 -17.97 19.28
CA GLU A 377 -9.30 -19.19 19.01
C GLU A 377 -9.98 -19.17 17.63
N ALA A 378 -10.46 -18.00 17.20
CA ALA A 378 -11.08 -17.84 15.89
C ALA A 378 -10.13 -18.22 14.74
N ILE A 379 -8.87 -17.77 14.78
CA ILE A 379 -7.83 -18.13 13.80
C ILE A 379 -7.44 -19.60 13.93
N ARG A 380 -7.31 -20.13 15.15
CA ARG A 380 -6.95 -21.53 15.38
C ARG A 380 -8.02 -22.50 14.88
N ARG A 381 -9.30 -22.16 15.00
CA ARG A 381 -10.43 -22.98 14.53
C ARG A 381 -10.62 -22.90 13.02
N ASN A 382 -10.36 -21.73 12.43
CA ASN A 382 -10.50 -21.51 10.99
C ASN A 382 -9.29 -20.74 10.44
N PRO A 383 -8.14 -21.42 10.25
CA PRO A 383 -6.93 -20.79 9.74
C PRO A 383 -7.16 -20.19 8.36
N PRO A 384 -6.61 -18.98 8.09
CA PRO A 384 -6.74 -18.35 6.79
C PRO A 384 -6.06 -19.19 5.71
N GLN A 385 -6.74 -19.32 4.56
CA GLN A 385 -6.22 -20.04 3.40
C GLN A 385 -5.37 -19.08 2.54
N ILE A 386 -4.07 -19.02 2.84
CA ILE A 386 -3.11 -18.05 2.29
C ILE A 386 -1.86 -18.70 1.67
N ARG A 387 -1.97 -19.97 1.29
CA ARG A 387 -0.92 -20.74 0.64
C ARG A 387 -0.70 -20.33 -0.81
N ALA A 388 0.42 -20.74 -1.40
CA ALA A 388 0.74 -20.45 -2.80
C ALA A 388 -0.35 -20.95 -3.77
N ALA A 389 -0.93 -22.12 -3.54
CA ALA A 389 -2.03 -22.64 -4.35
C ALA A 389 -3.28 -21.72 -4.32
N GLU A 390 -3.51 -20.98 -3.23
CA GLU A 390 -4.62 -20.04 -3.12
C GLU A 390 -4.30 -18.70 -3.80
N LEU A 391 -3.03 -18.27 -3.79
CA LEU A 391 -2.59 -17.09 -4.53
C LEU A 391 -2.75 -17.28 -6.04
N LEU A 392 -2.40 -18.45 -6.56
CA LEU A 392 -2.52 -18.77 -7.99
C LEU A 392 -3.97 -18.80 -8.52
N LYS A 393 -4.97 -18.85 -7.63
CA LYS A 393 -6.38 -18.74 -8.02
C LYS A 393 -6.81 -17.32 -8.42
N PHE A 394 -6.01 -16.32 -8.14
CA PHE A 394 -6.22 -14.99 -8.71
C PHE A 394 -5.58 -14.95 -10.10
N GLU A 395 -6.37 -15.17 -11.14
CA GLU A 395 -5.90 -15.25 -12.53
C GLU A 395 -5.43 -13.87 -13.02
N VAL A 396 -4.21 -13.52 -12.66
CA VAL A 396 -3.57 -12.24 -12.97
C VAL A 396 -2.80 -12.25 -14.30
N GLY A 397 -2.73 -13.40 -14.96
CA GLY A 397 -2.19 -13.56 -16.30
C GLY A 397 -3.22 -13.32 -17.40
N MET A 398 -2.93 -13.84 -18.59
CA MET A 398 -3.77 -13.70 -19.78
C MET A 398 -5.01 -14.59 -19.79
N GLU A 399 -5.21 -15.43 -18.75
CA GLU A 399 -6.33 -16.35 -18.65
C GLU A 399 -7.66 -15.60 -18.41
N SER A 400 -8.76 -16.17 -18.94
CA SER A 400 -10.15 -15.77 -18.63
C SER A 400 -10.44 -14.26 -18.69
N PRO A 401 -10.02 -13.51 -19.71
CA PRO A 401 -10.30 -12.08 -19.80
C PRO A 401 -11.82 -11.79 -19.89
N GLU A 402 -12.60 -12.73 -20.41
CA GLU A 402 -14.06 -12.64 -20.54
C GLU A 402 -14.79 -12.44 -19.21
N GLU A 403 -14.23 -12.90 -18.10
CA GLU A 403 -14.80 -12.67 -16.76
C GLU A 403 -14.77 -11.19 -16.35
N ARG A 404 -14.02 -10.37 -17.09
CA ARG A 404 -13.85 -8.95 -16.83
C ARG A 404 -14.58 -8.02 -17.80
N CYS A 405 -15.21 -8.56 -18.85
CA CYS A 405 -15.87 -7.79 -19.89
C CYS A 405 -17.34 -8.23 -20.14
N ASP A 406 -18.04 -8.65 -19.09
CA ASP A 406 -19.40 -9.19 -19.13
C ASP A 406 -20.51 -8.15 -18.98
N SER A 407 -20.21 -6.94 -18.51
CA SER A 407 -21.23 -5.92 -18.22
C SER A 407 -21.60 -5.03 -19.42
N GLY A 408 -20.90 -5.12 -20.53
CA GLY A 408 -21.09 -4.25 -21.69
C GLY A 408 -20.67 -2.78 -21.47
N GLY A 409 -20.15 -2.45 -20.30
CA GLY A 409 -19.63 -1.12 -19.93
C GLY A 409 -18.19 -1.13 -19.42
N ASP A 410 -17.52 -2.27 -19.51
CA ASP A 410 -16.20 -2.50 -18.94
C ASP A 410 -15.07 -1.91 -19.78
N ALA A 411 -13.96 -1.53 -19.10
CA ALA A 411 -12.78 -0.94 -19.72
C ALA A 411 -11.52 -1.79 -19.49
N ALA A 412 -10.71 -1.92 -20.53
CA ALA A 412 -9.33 -2.37 -20.51
C ALA A 412 -8.40 -1.16 -20.60
N VAL A 413 -7.44 -1.05 -19.70
CA VAL A 413 -6.45 0.03 -19.67
C VAL A 413 -5.05 -0.56 -19.71
N LEU A 414 -4.32 -0.36 -20.81
CA LEU A 414 -2.90 -0.70 -20.87
C LEU A 414 -2.11 0.39 -20.16
N VAL A 415 -1.40 0.01 -19.11
CA VAL A 415 -0.47 0.90 -18.40
C VAL A 415 0.94 0.61 -18.89
N THR A 416 1.64 1.64 -19.35
CA THR A 416 3.03 1.54 -19.83
C THR A 416 3.90 2.58 -19.13
N VAL A 417 5.17 2.24 -18.89
CA VAL A 417 6.13 3.10 -18.20
C VAL A 417 7.37 3.25 -19.05
N GLY A 418 7.87 4.48 -19.17
CA GLY A 418 9.06 4.77 -19.97
C GLY A 418 8.93 4.30 -21.41
N GLY A 419 9.96 3.63 -21.93
CA GLY A 419 10.03 3.15 -23.31
C GLY A 419 9.16 1.94 -23.66
N GLN A 420 8.51 1.29 -22.72
CA GLN A 420 7.80 0.02 -22.91
C GLN A 420 6.58 0.11 -23.83
N GLY A 421 5.92 1.26 -23.85
CA GLY A 421 4.77 1.49 -24.70
C GLY A 421 5.04 1.29 -26.19
N GLY A 422 6.31 1.31 -26.61
CA GLY A 422 6.76 1.02 -27.98
C GLY A 422 6.89 -0.47 -28.32
N SER A 423 6.71 -1.40 -27.35
CA SER A 423 6.83 -2.84 -27.61
C SER A 423 5.69 -3.37 -28.50
N PRO A 424 5.97 -3.83 -29.75
CA PRO A 424 4.93 -4.40 -30.62
C PRO A 424 4.28 -5.65 -30.02
N VAL A 425 5.04 -6.44 -29.26
CA VAL A 425 4.54 -7.67 -28.61
C VAL A 425 3.50 -7.33 -27.57
N LEU A 426 3.79 -6.34 -26.71
CA LEU A 426 2.85 -5.88 -25.68
C LEU A 426 1.58 -5.28 -26.30
N GLN A 427 1.72 -4.46 -27.34
CA GLN A 427 0.59 -3.84 -28.04
C GLN A 427 -0.32 -4.91 -28.66
N GLN A 428 0.24 -5.86 -29.43
CA GLN A 428 -0.53 -6.93 -30.04
C GLN A 428 -1.21 -7.86 -29.02
N ALA A 429 -0.53 -8.15 -27.91
CA ALA A 429 -1.11 -8.93 -26.81
C ALA A 429 -2.29 -8.20 -26.18
N PHE A 430 -2.15 -6.90 -25.92
CA PHE A 430 -3.21 -6.06 -25.38
C PHE A 430 -4.40 -5.97 -26.33
N ASP A 431 -4.19 -5.69 -27.61
CA ASP A 431 -5.26 -5.58 -28.63
C ASP A 431 -6.07 -6.88 -28.71
N ARG A 432 -5.39 -8.02 -28.62
CA ARG A 432 -6.03 -9.35 -28.63
C ARG A 432 -6.86 -9.59 -27.37
N ILE A 433 -6.29 -9.35 -26.17
CA ILE A 433 -6.94 -9.68 -24.89
C ILE A 433 -8.07 -8.72 -24.57
N SER A 434 -7.97 -7.48 -25.05
CA SER A 434 -8.96 -6.43 -24.76
C SER A 434 -10.10 -6.36 -25.77
N ALA A 435 -10.12 -7.21 -26.81
CA ALA A 435 -11.11 -7.15 -27.90
C ALA A 435 -12.57 -7.24 -27.43
N GLY A 436 -12.85 -7.91 -26.31
CA GLY A 436 -14.19 -8.02 -25.72
C GLY A 436 -14.63 -6.84 -24.85
N PHE A 437 -13.71 -5.93 -24.51
CA PHE A 437 -14.04 -4.78 -23.67
C PHE A 437 -14.68 -3.66 -24.48
N ARG A 438 -15.63 -2.96 -23.86
CA ARG A 438 -16.31 -1.78 -24.49
C ARG A 438 -15.34 -0.64 -24.75
N TYR A 439 -14.44 -0.40 -23.78
CA TYR A 439 -13.46 0.67 -23.85
C TYR A 439 -12.05 0.08 -23.75
N GLN A 440 -11.20 0.47 -24.69
CA GLN A 440 -9.79 0.09 -24.75
C GLN A 440 -8.99 1.38 -24.72
N LYS A 441 -8.17 1.56 -23.68
CA LYS A 441 -7.44 2.80 -23.41
C LYS A 441 -5.99 2.51 -23.05
N LYS A 442 -5.12 3.48 -23.27
CA LYS A 442 -3.69 3.43 -22.94
C LYS A 442 -3.35 4.59 -22.03
N LEU A 443 -2.76 4.27 -20.87
CA LEU A 443 -2.20 5.21 -19.90
C LEU A 443 -0.68 5.06 -19.92
N ALA A 444 0.02 6.06 -20.45
CA ALA A 444 1.49 6.08 -20.48
C ALA A 444 2.04 7.01 -19.40
N VAL A 445 2.97 6.51 -18.60
CA VAL A 445 3.73 7.25 -17.59
C VAL A 445 5.17 7.38 -18.08
N GLY A 446 5.54 8.56 -18.56
CA GLY A 446 6.81 8.78 -19.28
C GLY A 446 6.83 8.15 -20.66
N GLY A 447 7.97 8.30 -21.35
CA GLY A 447 8.17 7.80 -22.71
C GLY A 447 7.41 8.55 -23.80
N ASP A 448 7.69 8.20 -25.05
CA ASP A 448 7.14 8.87 -26.24
C ASP A 448 6.08 8.04 -26.98
N CYS A 449 5.42 7.10 -26.28
CA CYS A 449 4.43 6.23 -26.91
C CYS A 449 3.10 6.95 -27.11
N PRO A 450 2.37 6.68 -28.21
CA PRO A 450 1.00 7.11 -28.37
C PRO A 450 0.10 6.50 -27.28
N ALA A 451 -0.61 7.36 -26.54
CA ALA A 451 -1.54 6.95 -25.50
C ALA A 451 -2.74 7.88 -25.45
N ASP A 452 -3.87 7.37 -24.91
CA ASP A 452 -5.06 8.18 -24.67
C ASP A 452 -4.83 9.19 -23.53
N PHE A 453 -4.08 8.73 -22.52
CA PHE A 453 -3.69 9.53 -21.35
C PHE A 453 -2.15 9.48 -21.24
N LYS A 454 -1.50 10.56 -21.60
CA LYS A 454 -0.04 10.67 -21.56
C LYS A 454 0.37 11.54 -20.38
N ILE A 455 1.02 10.94 -19.39
CA ILE A 455 1.64 11.61 -18.25
C ILE A 455 3.11 11.82 -18.59
N THR A 456 3.47 13.07 -18.82
CA THR A 456 4.83 13.42 -19.24
C THR A 456 5.71 13.54 -18.00
N VAL A 457 6.60 12.57 -17.83
CA VAL A 457 7.67 12.57 -16.82
C VAL A 457 8.96 12.08 -17.47
N SER A 458 10.06 12.65 -17.03
CA SER A 458 11.41 12.26 -17.40
C SER A 458 12.08 11.63 -16.19
N CYS A 459 12.48 10.37 -16.30
CA CYS A 459 13.23 9.69 -15.26
C CYS A 459 14.62 9.35 -15.82
N ASP A 460 15.66 9.81 -15.16
CA ASP A 460 17.01 9.42 -15.49
C ASP A 460 17.19 7.92 -15.25
N ALA A 461 17.89 7.25 -16.15
CA ALA A 461 18.16 5.84 -16.03
C ALA A 461 18.96 5.55 -14.76
N SER A 462 18.42 4.70 -13.90
CA SER A 462 19.06 4.27 -12.65
C SER A 462 18.97 2.76 -12.51
N PRO A 463 19.86 2.11 -11.73
CA PRO A 463 19.92 0.66 -11.66
C PRO A 463 18.62 -0.03 -11.20
N LEU A 464 17.89 0.60 -10.30
CA LEU A 464 16.65 0.05 -9.75
C LEU A 464 15.40 0.75 -10.29
N HIS A 465 15.52 1.69 -11.22
CA HIS A 465 14.40 2.45 -11.79
C HIS A 465 13.53 3.15 -10.73
N LEU A 466 14.15 3.62 -9.63
CA LEU A 466 13.41 4.12 -8.47
C LEU A 466 12.45 5.26 -8.84
N MET A 467 12.86 6.23 -9.66
CA MET A 467 12.00 7.35 -10.03
C MET A 467 10.84 6.92 -10.94
N GLU A 468 11.01 5.92 -11.78
CA GLU A 468 9.92 5.33 -12.59
C GLU A 468 8.89 4.63 -11.69
N HIS A 469 9.33 3.83 -10.71
CA HIS A 469 8.44 3.26 -9.69
C HIS A 469 7.71 4.34 -8.87
N MET A 470 8.41 5.41 -8.49
CA MET A 470 7.80 6.57 -7.82
C MET A 470 6.76 7.27 -8.69
N ALA A 471 7.03 7.45 -9.99
CA ALA A 471 6.11 8.06 -10.94
C ALA A 471 4.81 7.26 -11.07
N VAL A 472 4.90 5.95 -11.28
CA VAL A 472 3.73 5.05 -11.37
C VAL A 472 2.91 5.12 -10.07
N LYS A 473 3.58 5.01 -8.91
CA LYS A 473 2.92 5.10 -7.62
C LYS A 473 2.16 6.42 -7.44
N LEU A 474 2.81 7.57 -7.69
CA LEU A 474 2.19 8.89 -7.51
C LEU A 474 1.01 9.11 -8.45
N VAL A 475 1.13 8.70 -9.72
CA VAL A 475 0.04 8.78 -10.71
C VAL A 475 -1.14 7.92 -10.26
N LEU A 476 -0.92 6.65 -9.90
CA LEU A 476 -2.00 5.74 -9.53
C LEU A 476 -2.64 6.11 -8.19
N ASN A 477 -1.85 6.53 -7.18
CA ASN A 477 -2.40 7.00 -5.90
C ASN A 477 -3.27 8.25 -6.09
N THR A 478 -2.83 9.21 -6.90
CA THR A 478 -3.60 10.42 -7.23
C THR A 478 -4.87 10.04 -7.99
N ALA A 479 -4.75 9.18 -9.00
CA ALA A 479 -5.90 8.75 -9.81
C ALA A 479 -6.92 7.99 -8.97
N SER A 480 -6.51 6.94 -8.24
CA SER A 480 -7.44 6.13 -7.45
C SER A 480 -8.12 6.93 -6.33
N THR A 481 -7.40 7.86 -5.70
CA THR A 481 -7.99 8.76 -4.69
C THR A 481 -8.98 9.73 -5.35
N GLY A 482 -8.60 10.40 -6.44
CA GLY A 482 -9.44 11.34 -7.16
C GLY A 482 -10.73 10.71 -7.69
N ILE A 483 -10.65 9.50 -8.27
CA ILE A 483 -11.81 8.72 -8.69
C ILE A 483 -12.80 8.53 -7.52
N MET A 484 -12.31 8.17 -6.34
CA MET A 484 -13.18 7.95 -5.19
C MET A 484 -13.74 9.25 -4.61
N VAL A 485 -13.02 10.36 -4.72
CA VAL A 485 -13.55 11.69 -4.38
C VAL A 485 -14.70 12.05 -5.33
N VAL A 486 -14.49 11.93 -6.64
CA VAL A 486 -15.51 12.20 -7.69
C VAL A 486 -16.74 11.30 -7.54
N LEU A 487 -16.58 10.09 -7.00
CA LEU A 487 -17.67 9.16 -6.71
C LEU A 487 -18.33 9.38 -5.33
N GLY A 488 -17.92 10.39 -4.58
CA GLY A 488 -18.51 10.74 -3.27
C GLY A 488 -18.15 9.79 -2.13
N ARG A 489 -17.02 9.06 -2.24
CA ARG A 489 -16.53 8.17 -1.18
C ARG A 489 -15.56 8.84 -0.20
N VAL A 490 -15.32 10.14 -0.40
CA VAL A 490 -14.49 10.98 0.46
C VAL A 490 -15.33 12.20 0.85
N THR A 491 -15.19 12.65 2.10
CA THR A 491 -15.87 13.85 2.62
C THR A 491 -14.79 14.78 3.18
N GLY A 492 -14.67 16.00 2.65
CA GLY A 492 -13.48 16.81 2.86
C GLY A 492 -12.25 16.07 2.34
N ASN A 493 -11.32 15.72 3.22
CA ASN A 493 -10.22 14.80 2.94
C ASN A 493 -10.28 13.51 3.79
N TRP A 494 -11.46 13.12 4.26
CA TRP A 494 -11.64 11.95 5.11
C TRP A 494 -12.14 10.73 4.31
N MET A 495 -11.59 9.55 4.62
CA MET A 495 -12.05 8.24 4.11
C MET A 495 -13.40 7.86 4.75
N SER A 496 -14.49 8.53 4.37
CA SER A 496 -15.80 8.36 5.01
C SER A 496 -16.49 7.02 4.71
N TRP A 497 -15.94 6.21 3.80
CA TRP A 497 -16.37 4.84 3.47
C TRP A 497 -15.40 3.79 4.02
N VAL A 498 -14.99 3.94 5.27
CA VAL A 498 -14.12 2.97 5.94
C VAL A 498 -14.93 1.78 6.47
N ASP A 499 -14.38 0.57 6.32
CA ASP A 499 -14.89 -0.63 6.97
C ASP A 499 -14.18 -0.81 8.32
N VAL A 500 -14.96 -0.91 9.40
CA VAL A 500 -14.46 -0.93 10.79
C VAL A 500 -14.10 -2.36 11.24
N THR A 501 -13.25 -3.04 10.48
CA THR A 501 -12.91 -4.46 10.66
C THR A 501 -11.91 -4.75 11.78
N ASN A 502 -11.15 -3.76 12.23
CA ASN A 502 -10.20 -3.88 13.34
C ASN A 502 -10.30 -2.68 14.30
N LYS A 503 -9.59 -2.74 15.43
CA LYS A 503 -9.68 -1.71 16.48
C LYS A 503 -9.15 -0.34 16.04
N LYS A 504 -8.12 -0.30 15.19
CA LYS A 504 -7.58 0.93 14.59
C LYS A 504 -8.61 1.60 13.69
N LEU A 505 -9.24 0.83 12.80
CA LEU A 505 -10.30 1.32 11.90
C LEU A 505 -11.57 1.70 12.68
N MET A 506 -11.84 1.05 13.82
CA MET A 506 -12.90 1.43 14.74
C MET A 506 -12.66 2.84 15.32
N ASP A 507 -11.48 3.12 15.90
CA ASP A 507 -11.10 4.46 16.37
C ASP A 507 -11.21 5.51 15.25
N ARG A 508 -10.70 5.18 14.08
CA ARG A 508 -10.81 6.07 12.90
C ARG A 508 -12.27 6.35 12.55
N GLY A 509 -13.14 5.35 12.53
CA GLY A 509 -14.58 5.51 12.30
C GLY A 509 -15.24 6.41 13.32
N ILE A 510 -14.89 6.27 14.60
CA ILE A 510 -15.40 7.13 15.70
C ILE A 510 -14.96 8.58 15.48
N ARG A 511 -13.69 8.82 15.19
CA ARG A 511 -13.16 10.17 14.91
C ARG A 511 -13.79 10.81 13.68
N LEU A 512 -14.03 10.03 12.61
CA LEU A 512 -14.73 10.50 11.43
C LEU A 512 -16.15 11.00 11.74
N ILE A 513 -16.90 10.24 12.57
CA ILE A 513 -18.24 10.65 13.02
C ILE A 513 -18.15 11.92 13.87
N SER A 514 -17.18 11.99 14.78
CA SER A 514 -16.95 13.13 15.63
C SER A 514 -16.65 14.41 14.85
N GLU A 515 -15.67 14.35 13.95
CA GLU A 515 -15.21 15.50 13.15
C GLU A 515 -16.25 15.97 12.12
N ILE A 516 -16.83 15.04 11.37
CA ILE A 516 -17.79 15.39 10.30
C ILE A 516 -19.17 15.71 10.89
N GLY A 517 -19.55 14.97 11.94
CA GLY A 517 -20.85 15.12 12.59
C GLY A 517 -20.91 16.24 13.64
N GLY A 518 -19.74 16.75 14.09
CA GLY A 518 -19.66 17.80 15.10
C GLY A 518 -20.14 17.38 16.50
N ILE A 519 -19.96 16.09 16.85
CA ILE A 519 -20.35 15.52 18.16
C ILE A 519 -19.13 14.96 18.91
N GLY A 520 -19.27 14.76 20.23
CA GLY A 520 -18.17 14.24 21.06
C GLY A 520 -17.74 12.81 20.72
N TYR A 521 -16.48 12.45 21.05
CA TYR A 521 -15.91 11.12 20.78
C TYR A 521 -16.74 9.98 21.40
N GLU A 522 -17.18 10.13 22.68
CA GLU A 522 -17.99 9.12 23.37
C GLU A 522 -19.33 8.89 22.65
N GLU A 523 -20.05 9.94 22.31
CA GLU A 523 -21.31 9.85 21.56
C GLU A 523 -21.08 9.22 20.18
N SER A 524 -20.00 9.60 19.49
CA SER A 524 -19.60 9.02 18.19
C SER A 524 -19.31 7.52 18.32
N CYS A 525 -18.65 7.10 19.40
CA CYS A 525 -18.37 5.71 19.70
C CYS A 525 -19.66 4.90 19.88
N ILE A 526 -20.56 5.39 20.70
CA ILE A 526 -21.86 4.72 20.94
C ILE A 526 -22.63 4.58 19.62
N ARG A 527 -22.75 5.66 18.84
CA ARG A 527 -23.46 5.65 17.55
C ARG A 527 -22.83 4.70 16.53
N LEU A 528 -21.49 4.60 16.51
CA LEU A 528 -20.80 3.68 15.61
C LEU A 528 -21.10 2.22 15.97
N PHE A 529 -21.03 1.84 17.26
CA PHE A 529 -21.33 0.48 17.69
C PHE A 529 -22.80 0.11 17.48
N GLU A 530 -23.73 1.04 17.65
CA GLU A 530 -25.14 0.86 17.31
C GLU A 530 -25.31 0.61 15.79
N ALA A 531 -24.67 1.41 14.96
CA ALA A 531 -24.73 1.25 13.51
C ALA A 531 -24.14 -0.09 13.04
N VAL A 532 -23.04 -0.54 13.63
CA VAL A 532 -22.46 -1.86 13.36
C VAL A 532 -23.46 -2.96 13.70
N GLU A 533 -24.06 -2.93 14.88
CA GLU A 533 -25.05 -3.93 15.30
C GLU A 533 -26.31 -3.93 14.40
N GLU A 534 -26.79 -2.75 14.02
CA GLU A 534 -27.96 -2.62 13.14
C GLU A 534 -27.66 -3.15 11.72
N LEU A 535 -26.49 -2.81 11.19
CA LEU A 535 -26.07 -3.30 9.87
C LEU A 535 -25.82 -4.81 9.85
N GLU A 536 -25.31 -5.41 10.94
CA GLU A 536 -25.20 -6.87 11.09
C GLU A 536 -26.57 -7.56 11.03
N LYS A 537 -27.57 -7.00 11.70
CA LYS A 537 -28.93 -7.52 11.74
C LYS A 537 -29.74 -7.24 10.47
N SER A 538 -29.29 -6.27 9.65
CA SER A 538 -30.01 -5.85 8.45
C SER A 538 -30.02 -6.94 7.39
N ARG A 539 -31.11 -6.99 6.60
CA ARG A 539 -31.22 -7.86 5.42
C ARG A 539 -30.64 -7.23 4.15
N ILE A 540 -29.90 -6.11 4.29
CA ILE A 540 -29.26 -5.44 3.15
C ILE A 540 -28.17 -6.38 2.61
N PRO A 541 -28.15 -6.68 1.30
CA PRO A 541 -27.10 -7.46 0.70
C PRO A 541 -25.70 -6.85 1.00
N ALA A 542 -24.71 -7.66 1.26
CA ALA A 542 -23.36 -7.19 1.65
C ALA A 542 -22.79 -6.14 0.68
N LYS A 543 -23.05 -6.31 -0.63
CA LYS A 543 -22.63 -5.35 -1.69
C LYS A 543 -23.31 -3.98 -1.66
N GLU A 544 -24.42 -3.87 -0.93
CA GLU A 544 -25.25 -2.66 -0.84
C GLU A 544 -25.19 -2.02 0.55
N LYS A 545 -24.53 -2.68 1.52
CA LYS A 545 -24.38 -2.14 2.86
C LYS A 545 -23.51 -0.87 2.83
N PRO A 546 -23.99 0.25 3.40
CA PRO A 546 -23.16 1.42 3.62
C PRO A 546 -22.09 1.08 4.67
N SER A 547 -21.01 1.87 4.74
CA SER A 547 -20.13 1.81 5.91
C SER A 547 -20.90 2.25 7.16
N ALA A 548 -20.54 1.73 8.35
CA ALA A 548 -21.17 2.13 9.60
C ALA A 548 -21.02 3.65 9.83
N VAL A 549 -19.90 4.24 9.43
CA VAL A 549 -19.66 5.69 9.49
C VAL A 549 -20.67 6.44 8.62
N GLN A 550 -20.85 6.03 7.35
CA GLN A 550 -21.82 6.66 6.45
C GLN A 550 -23.26 6.48 6.94
N TYR A 551 -23.57 5.33 7.53
CA TYR A 551 -24.88 5.08 8.11
C TYR A 551 -25.22 6.10 9.20
N VAL A 552 -24.28 6.34 10.15
CA VAL A 552 -24.45 7.36 11.22
C VAL A 552 -24.53 8.76 10.65
N LEU A 553 -23.60 9.16 9.77
CA LEU A 553 -23.56 10.50 9.19
C LEU A 553 -24.83 10.83 8.38
N ASN A 554 -25.39 9.86 7.66
CA ASN A 554 -26.64 10.05 6.91
C ASN A 554 -27.85 10.14 7.84
N ALA A 555 -27.86 9.44 8.98
CA ALA A 555 -28.92 9.57 9.98
C ALA A 555 -28.89 10.95 10.68
N MET A 556 -27.70 11.55 10.84
CA MET A 556 -27.53 12.88 11.43
C MET A 556 -27.94 14.04 10.50
N LYS A 557 -28.01 13.81 9.18
CA LYS A 557 -28.46 14.82 8.22
C LYS A 557 -29.98 14.92 8.07
N LYS A 558 -30.71 13.94 8.61
CA LYS A 558 -32.19 13.90 8.64
C LYS A 558 -32.73 14.57 9.90
#